data_4ee1fecf066f70ecefb6fff86638b576
#
_entry.id   4ee1fecf066f70ecefb6fff86638b576
#
_cell.length_a   1.000
_cell.length_b   1.000
_cell.length_c   1.000
_cell.angle_alpha   90.00
_cell.angle_beta   90.00
_cell.angle_gamma   90.00
#
_symmetry.space_group_name_H-M   'P 1'
#
loop_
_entity.id
_entity.type
_entity.pdbx_description
1 polymer ?
#
loop_
_entity_poly.entity_id
_entity_poly.type
_entity_poly.pdbx_seq_one_letter_code
_entity_poly.pdbx_strand_id
1 'polypeptide(L)'
;EKLSIEEQVYIAMHCKCLAATVGSVSHTAIFCAPQTQLIELQKANYINGYQVMIEHLIEGRVTYIDANHTLPLKYPWGGPFFMAKTRYLANYFQIHFFDLYFLRREWYKYLTRYFHIKISNLIHSIHD
;
A
#
# COMPACT_ATOMS: atom_id res chain seq x y z
N GLU A 1 9.77 15.35 1.43
CA GLU A 1 10.96 15.61 0.60
C GLU A 1 10.88 14.69 -0.61
N LYS A 2 11.23 15.24 -1.78
CA LYS A 2 11.24 14.47 -3.03
C LYS A 2 12.69 14.17 -3.36
N LEU A 3 13.06 12.90 -3.24
CA LEU A 3 14.36 12.42 -3.71
C LEU A 3 14.39 12.45 -5.25
N SER A 4 15.55 12.77 -5.82
CA SER A 4 15.78 12.57 -7.25
C SER A 4 15.73 11.09 -7.62
N ILE A 5 15.60 10.78 -8.91
CA ILE A 5 15.60 9.38 -9.38
C ILE A 5 16.94 8.73 -9.05
N GLU A 6 18.04 9.43 -9.22
CA GLU A 6 19.40 8.95 -8.93
C GLU A 6 19.55 8.58 -7.44
N GLU A 7 19.04 9.42 -6.54
CA GLU A 7 19.04 9.15 -5.10
C GLU A 7 18.19 7.94 -4.75
N GLN A 8 17.00 7.79 -5.37
CA GLN A 8 16.14 6.64 -5.16
C GLN A 8 16.82 5.35 -5.63
N VAL A 9 17.41 5.36 -6.80
CA VAL A 9 18.17 4.21 -7.36
C VAL A 9 19.36 3.88 -6.47
N TYR A 10 20.14 4.88 -6.05
CA TYR A 10 21.28 4.67 -5.16
C TYR A 10 20.86 4.00 -3.84
N ILE A 11 19.76 4.47 -3.22
CA ILE A 11 19.24 3.89 -1.99
C ILE A 11 18.79 2.44 -2.23
N ALA A 12 18.07 2.18 -3.32
CA ALA A 12 17.60 0.84 -3.65
C ALA A 12 18.76 -0.15 -3.84
N MET A 13 19.83 0.26 -4.54
CA MET A 13 21.02 -0.58 -4.78
C MET A 13 21.78 -0.95 -3.50
N HIS A 14 21.70 -0.14 -2.45
CA HIS A 14 22.48 -0.31 -1.23
C HIS A 14 21.65 -0.74 -0.01
N CYS A 15 20.33 -0.81 -0.13
CA CYS A 15 19.51 -1.22 0.99
C CYS A 15 19.49 -2.74 1.18
N LYS A 16 19.41 -3.20 2.43
CA LYS A 16 19.19 -4.61 2.79
C LYS A 16 17.71 -4.96 2.86
N CYS A 17 16.87 -3.96 3.04
CA CYS A 17 15.45 -4.08 3.13
C CYS A 17 14.80 -2.85 2.50
N LEU A 18 13.86 -3.07 1.59
CA LEU A 18 13.02 -2.03 1.00
C LEU A 18 11.59 -2.21 1.50
N ALA A 19 11.07 -1.23 2.24
CA ALA A 19 9.67 -1.19 2.65
C ALA A 19 8.95 -0.10 1.88
N ALA A 20 7.90 -0.45 1.15
CA ALA A 20 7.16 0.48 0.32
C ALA A 20 5.66 0.14 0.23
N THR A 21 4.84 1.14 -0.10
CA THR A 21 3.47 0.87 -0.53
C THR A 21 3.48 0.37 -1.97
N VAL A 22 2.68 -0.65 -2.25
CA VAL A 22 2.55 -1.21 -3.60
C VAL A 22 2.20 -0.12 -4.63
N GLY A 23 3.01 -0.02 -5.67
CA GLY A 23 2.91 0.98 -6.74
C GLY A 23 4.28 1.48 -7.19
N SER A 24 4.36 2.69 -7.74
CA SER A 24 5.59 3.22 -8.35
C SER A 24 6.81 3.18 -7.42
N VAL A 25 6.62 3.41 -6.12
CA VAL A 25 7.72 3.37 -5.15
C VAL A 25 8.25 1.94 -4.97
N SER A 26 7.38 0.94 -4.89
CA SER A 26 7.82 -0.46 -4.76
C SER A 26 8.48 -0.98 -6.04
N HIS A 27 8.18 -0.40 -7.19
CA HIS A 27 8.85 -0.75 -8.45
C HIS A 27 10.34 -0.38 -8.48
N THR A 28 10.80 0.51 -7.60
CA THR A 28 12.25 0.77 -7.45
C THR A 28 13.02 -0.45 -6.97
N ALA A 29 12.32 -1.48 -6.47
CA ALA A 29 12.90 -2.77 -6.12
C ALA A 29 13.69 -3.42 -7.28
N ILE A 30 13.37 -3.08 -8.54
CA ILE A 30 14.12 -3.58 -9.71
C ILE A 30 15.62 -3.23 -9.66
N PHE A 31 15.98 -2.20 -8.91
CA PHE A 31 17.36 -1.76 -8.69
C PHE A 31 18.00 -2.35 -7.44
N CYS A 32 17.25 -3.11 -6.63
CA CYS A 32 17.78 -3.73 -5.43
C CYS A 32 18.78 -4.86 -5.77
N ALA A 33 19.68 -5.11 -4.84
CA ALA A 33 20.55 -6.27 -4.93
C ALA A 33 19.73 -7.57 -4.84
N PRO A 34 20.19 -8.68 -5.47
CA PRO A 34 19.53 -9.99 -5.32
C PRO A 34 19.33 -10.35 -3.86
N GLN A 35 18.22 -11.00 -3.55
CA GLN A 35 17.82 -11.43 -2.20
C GLN A 35 17.58 -10.30 -1.19
N THR A 36 17.45 -9.05 -1.63
CA THR A 36 16.98 -7.95 -0.78
C THR A 36 15.61 -8.30 -0.20
N GLN A 37 15.42 -8.02 1.09
CA GLN A 37 14.11 -8.18 1.73
C GLN A 37 13.16 -7.09 1.25
N LEU A 38 12.01 -7.48 0.72
CA LEU A 38 10.96 -6.55 0.32
C LEU A 38 9.77 -6.63 1.28
N ILE A 39 9.30 -5.49 1.74
CA ILE A 39 8.09 -5.37 2.57
C ILE A 39 7.09 -4.54 1.80
N GLU A 40 6.07 -5.21 1.28
CA GLU A 40 5.06 -4.60 0.41
C GLU A 40 3.79 -4.29 1.21
N LEU A 41 3.55 -3.00 1.47
CA LEU A 41 2.34 -2.55 2.13
C LEU A 41 1.19 -2.51 1.11
N GLN A 42 0.26 -3.45 1.23
CA GLN A 42 -0.87 -3.58 0.32
C GLN A 42 -1.87 -2.45 0.55
N LYS A 43 -2.20 -1.71 -0.51
CA LYS A 43 -3.21 -0.64 -0.51
C LYS A 43 -4.56 -1.08 -1.08
N ALA A 44 -4.64 -2.31 -1.58
CA ALA A 44 -5.82 -2.92 -2.17
C ALA A 44 -5.78 -4.44 -1.97
N ASN A 45 -6.91 -5.10 -2.15
CA ASN A 45 -7.07 -6.54 -1.94
C ASN A 45 -6.60 -7.39 -3.14
N TYR A 46 -5.58 -6.93 -3.85
CA TYR A 46 -4.97 -7.67 -4.95
C TYR A 46 -3.47 -7.39 -5.03
N ILE A 47 -2.73 -8.35 -5.55
CA ILE A 47 -1.28 -8.20 -5.80
C ILE A 47 -1.09 -7.76 -7.24
N ASN A 48 -0.29 -6.72 -7.44
CA ASN A 48 0.03 -6.21 -8.77
C ASN A 48 0.97 -7.17 -9.50
N GLY A 49 0.57 -7.66 -10.70
CA GLY A 49 1.36 -8.59 -11.49
C GLY A 49 2.75 -8.06 -11.89
N TYR A 50 2.89 -6.76 -12.14
CA TYR A 50 4.21 -6.15 -12.41
C TYR A 50 5.13 -6.22 -11.19
N GLN A 51 4.58 -6.10 -10.00
CA GLN A 51 5.35 -6.25 -8.77
C GLN A 51 5.88 -7.66 -8.62
N VAL A 52 5.04 -8.67 -8.87
CA VAL A 52 5.45 -10.09 -8.84
C VAL A 52 6.57 -10.36 -9.85
N MET A 53 6.51 -9.76 -11.04
CA MET A 53 7.60 -9.90 -12.03
C MET A 53 8.91 -9.31 -11.53
N ILE A 54 8.90 -8.13 -10.90
CA ILE A 54 10.10 -7.50 -10.34
C ILE A 54 10.68 -8.37 -9.24
N GLU A 55 9.85 -8.91 -8.36
CA GLU A 55 10.27 -9.79 -7.27
C GLU A 55 10.98 -11.04 -7.77
N HIS A 56 10.48 -11.65 -8.84
CA HIS A 56 11.14 -12.77 -9.50
C HIS A 56 12.49 -12.39 -10.13
N LEU A 57 12.58 -11.20 -10.74
CA LEU A 57 13.81 -10.74 -11.38
C LEU A 57 14.96 -10.53 -10.40
N ILE A 58 14.66 -10.08 -9.18
CA ILE A 58 15.69 -9.82 -8.16
C ILE A 58 15.85 -10.99 -7.17
N GLU A 59 15.08 -12.07 -7.34
CA GLU A 59 15.03 -13.19 -6.39
C GLU A 59 14.79 -12.70 -4.94
N GLY A 60 13.96 -11.66 -4.80
CA GLY A 60 13.71 -10.98 -3.54
C GLY A 60 12.92 -11.83 -2.55
N ARG A 61 13.17 -11.62 -1.25
CA ARG A 61 12.35 -12.19 -0.18
C ARG A 61 11.21 -11.23 0.13
N VAL A 62 9.99 -11.56 -0.30
CA VAL A 62 8.85 -10.65 -0.21
C VAL A 62 7.95 -10.98 0.97
N THR A 63 7.53 -9.94 1.69
CA THR A 63 6.49 -10.01 2.71
C THR A 63 5.40 -9.02 2.36
N TYR A 64 4.21 -9.51 2.04
CA TYR A 64 3.02 -8.68 1.81
C TYR A 64 2.29 -8.43 3.12
N ILE A 65 2.04 -7.16 3.42
CA ILE A 65 1.33 -6.75 4.63
C ILE A 65 0.08 -5.99 4.23
N ASP A 66 -1.08 -6.48 4.65
CA ASP A 66 -2.32 -5.74 4.49
C ASP A 66 -2.29 -4.46 5.32
N ALA A 67 -2.32 -3.32 4.64
CA ALA A 67 -2.28 -1.99 5.21
C ALA A 67 -3.42 -1.10 4.67
N ASN A 68 -4.55 -1.68 4.33
CA ASN A 68 -5.68 -0.96 3.76
C ASN A 68 -7.03 -1.35 4.41
N HIS A 69 -8.01 -0.46 4.22
CA HIS A 69 -9.42 -0.78 4.34
C HIS A 69 -10.09 -0.62 2.98
N THR A 70 -10.82 -1.64 2.56
CA THR A 70 -11.49 -1.66 1.25
C THR A 70 -12.56 -0.57 1.17
N LEU A 71 -12.52 0.21 0.10
CA LEU A 71 -13.53 1.20 -0.24
C LEU A 71 -14.48 0.65 -1.34
N PRO A 72 -15.74 1.10 -1.39
CA PRO A 72 -16.71 0.66 -2.40
C PRO A 72 -16.43 1.31 -3.75
N LEU A 73 -15.40 0.87 -4.42
CA LEU A 73 -14.97 1.41 -5.71
C LEU A 73 -15.71 0.76 -6.87
N LYS A 74 -16.06 1.57 -7.88
CA LYS A 74 -16.59 1.09 -9.17
C LYS A 74 -15.50 0.29 -9.92
N TYR A 75 -14.24 0.71 -9.80
CA TYR A 75 -13.08 0.03 -10.39
C TYR A 75 -12.01 -0.24 -9.34
N PRO A 76 -11.66 -1.50 -9.07
CA PRO A 76 -10.69 -1.85 -8.02
C PRO A 76 -9.26 -1.35 -8.25
N TRP A 77 -8.91 -1.07 -9.53
CA TRP A 77 -7.54 -0.69 -9.92
C TRP A 77 -7.22 0.79 -9.75
N GLY A 78 -8.23 1.65 -9.78
CA GLY A 78 -8.08 3.10 -9.95
C GLY A 78 -8.00 3.91 -8.66
N GLY A 79 -8.19 3.30 -7.49
CA GLY A 79 -8.36 4.07 -6.25
C GLY A 79 -9.65 4.89 -6.21
N PRO A 80 -9.86 5.70 -5.24
CA PRO A 80 -8.94 6.06 -4.16
C PRO A 80 -8.69 4.90 -3.19
N PHE A 81 -7.47 4.85 -2.66
CA PHE A 81 -7.09 3.86 -1.65
C PHE A 81 -7.17 4.47 -0.25
N PHE A 82 -7.43 3.64 0.75
CA PHE A 82 -7.41 4.05 2.14
C PHE A 82 -6.39 3.22 2.91
N MET A 83 -5.21 3.79 3.09
CA MET A 83 -4.16 3.18 3.92
C MET A 83 -4.50 3.36 5.38
N ALA A 84 -4.30 2.32 6.17
CA ALA A 84 -4.62 2.30 7.59
C ALA A 84 -3.59 1.50 8.39
N LYS A 85 -3.49 1.81 9.67
CA LYS A 85 -2.77 0.99 10.63
C LYS A 85 -3.59 -0.25 10.95
N THR A 86 -3.44 -1.29 10.14
CA THR A 86 -4.12 -2.57 10.36
C THR A 86 -3.44 -3.38 11.48
N ARG A 87 -4.12 -4.41 11.98
CA ARG A 87 -3.53 -5.36 12.95
C ARG A 87 -2.32 -6.08 12.34
N TYR A 88 -2.36 -6.41 11.05
CA TYR A 88 -1.26 -7.08 10.36
C TYR A 88 -0.01 -6.20 10.31
N LEU A 89 -0.16 -4.94 9.94
CA LEU A 89 0.92 -3.96 9.95
C LEU A 89 1.49 -3.76 11.37
N ALA A 90 0.61 -3.59 12.36
CA ALA A 90 1.03 -3.39 13.74
C ALA A 90 1.78 -4.61 14.30
N ASN A 91 1.32 -5.82 14.04
CA ASN A 91 1.98 -7.04 14.49
C ASN A 91 3.34 -7.22 13.83
N TYR A 92 3.45 -6.98 12.53
CA TYR A 92 4.71 -7.14 11.82
C TYR A 92 5.80 -6.20 12.35
N PHE A 93 5.46 -4.94 12.55
CA PHE A 93 6.41 -3.94 13.05
C PHE A 93 6.46 -3.85 14.58
N GLN A 94 5.76 -4.73 15.31
CA GLN A 94 5.68 -4.76 16.78
C GLN A 94 5.25 -3.40 17.38
N ILE A 95 4.37 -2.70 16.67
CA ILE A 95 3.84 -1.40 17.07
C ILE A 95 2.62 -1.63 17.96
N HIS A 96 2.52 -0.90 19.08
CA HIS A 96 1.31 -0.92 19.92
C HIS A 96 0.09 -0.52 19.09
N PHE A 97 -0.82 -1.47 18.89
CA PHE A 97 -2.01 -1.26 18.07
C PHE A 97 -3.07 -0.45 18.80
N PHE A 98 -3.11 -0.54 20.14
CA PHE A 98 -4.19 -0.02 20.97
C PHE A 98 -3.96 1.44 21.40
N ASP A 99 -3.97 2.34 20.46
CA ASP A 99 -4.34 3.72 20.69
C ASP A 99 -5.80 3.91 20.30
N LEU A 100 -6.70 3.86 21.28
CA LEU A 100 -8.15 4.00 21.05
C LEU A 100 -8.51 5.31 20.35
N TYR A 101 -7.78 6.38 20.61
CA TYR A 101 -7.98 7.67 19.95
C TYR A 101 -7.63 7.59 18.46
N PHE A 102 -6.49 6.98 18.14
CA PHE A 102 -6.06 6.77 16.76
C PHE A 102 -7.05 5.90 16.00
N LEU A 103 -7.49 4.78 16.57
CA LEU A 103 -8.47 3.88 15.97
C LEU A 103 -9.80 4.59 15.68
N ARG A 104 -10.33 5.36 16.61
CA ARG A 104 -11.58 6.13 16.41
C ARG A 104 -11.43 7.16 15.29
N ARG A 105 -10.34 7.89 15.26
CA ARG A 105 -10.04 8.89 14.22
C ARG A 105 -9.92 8.27 12.84
N GLU A 106 -9.21 7.16 12.73
CA GLU A 106 -9.03 6.44 11.45
C GLU A 106 -10.35 5.83 10.97
N TRP A 107 -11.13 5.22 11.86
CA TRP A 107 -12.48 4.74 11.53
C TRP A 107 -13.41 5.87 11.08
N TYR A 108 -13.39 7.01 11.72
CA TYR A 108 -14.19 8.16 11.31
C TYR A 108 -13.83 8.61 9.89
N LYS A 109 -12.55 8.78 9.60
CA LYS A 109 -12.07 9.14 8.26
C LYS A 109 -12.46 8.08 7.22
N TYR A 110 -12.31 6.80 7.55
CA TYR A 110 -12.68 5.70 6.69
C TYR A 110 -14.18 5.72 6.38
N LEU A 111 -15.05 5.80 7.39
CA LEU A 111 -16.49 5.81 7.23
C LEU A 111 -16.96 7.01 6.42
N THR A 112 -16.43 8.22 6.69
CA THR A 112 -16.78 9.43 5.93
C THR A 112 -16.47 9.23 4.45
N ARG A 113 -15.29 8.70 4.14
CA ARG A 113 -14.86 8.46 2.76
C ARG A 113 -15.67 7.33 2.11
N TYR A 114 -15.96 6.27 2.84
CA TYR A 114 -16.79 5.16 2.40
C TYR A 114 -18.19 5.63 1.98
N PHE A 115 -18.87 6.37 2.85
CA PHE A 115 -20.22 6.88 2.55
C PHE A 115 -20.20 7.90 1.41
N HIS A 116 -19.20 8.79 1.35
CA HIS A 116 -19.07 9.75 0.26
C HIS A 116 -18.97 9.03 -1.10
N ILE A 117 -18.11 8.02 -1.22
CA ILE A 117 -17.96 7.26 -2.47
C ILE A 117 -19.24 6.50 -2.80
N LYS A 118 -19.88 5.88 -1.80
CA LYS A 118 -21.10 5.12 -2.01
C LYS A 118 -22.26 5.99 -2.51
N ILE A 119 -22.42 7.18 -1.95
CA ILE A 119 -23.42 8.18 -2.38
C ILE A 119 -23.09 8.68 -3.80
N SER A 120 -21.84 9.01 -4.08
CA SER A 120 -21.41 9.44 -5.41
C SER A 120 -21.70 8.37 -6.48
N ASN A 121 -21.39 7.10 -6.20
CA ASN A 121 -21.70 6.00 -7.10
C ASN A 121 -23.21 5.81 -7.33
N LEU A 122 -24.02 6.03 -6.29
CA LEU A 122 -25.48 5.96 -6.41
C LEU A 122 -26.03 7.09 -7.30
N ILE A 123 -25.53 8.31 -7.12
CA ILE A 123 -25.95 9.47 -7.95
C ILE A 123 -25.60 9.23 -9.42
N HIS A 124 -24.41 8.74 -9.70
CA HIS A 124 -24.02 8.42 -11.10
C HIS A 124 -24.85 7.29 -11.71
N SER A 125 -25.27 6.29 -10.93
CA SER A 125 -26.12 5.20 -11.45
C SER A 125 -27.57 5.60 -11.70
N ILE A 126 -28.00 6.78 -11.28
CA ILE A 126 -29.34 7.32 -11.55
C ILE A 126 -29.34 8.15 -12.85
N HIS A 127 -28.18 8.64 -13.26
CA HIS A 127 -28.00 9.47 -14.46
C HIS A 127 -27.54 8.69 -15.70
N ASP A 128 -27.15 7.43 -15.54
CA ASP A 128 -26.89 6.47 -16.63
C ASP A 128 -28.17 5.65 -16.94
#